data_5971989a243e867686294625b840da0f
#
_entry.id   5971989a243e867686294625b840da0f
#
_cell.length_a   1.000
_cell.length_b   1.000
_cell.length_c   1.000
_cell.angle_alpha   90.00
_cell.angle_beta   90.00
_cell.angle_gamma   90.00
#
_symmetry.space_group_name_H-M   'P 1'
#
loop_
_entity.id
_entity.type
_entity.pdbx_description
1 polymer ?
#
loop_
_entity_poly.entity_id
_entity_poly.type
_entity_poly.pdbx_seq_one_letter_code
_entity_poly.pdbx_strand_id
1 'polypeptide(L)'
;MWIWQRPDWPTFGFDASRLASAVAEYRCRAEALAGAVSRLAVDDRWEALVDLLVSEAIKTSAIEGEQLDRASVRSSIKAYIGLTPKDTLSRDPRADGIAALMVSVRDNVARPLDAALLGTWQTMVIPERPSHALERGVFRRGDAPMLIVSGYIGKQRVHYEAPPSSQVPQEMARFLAWYNATDPAINKNPLPGPLRAGIAHLWFESIHPFDDGNGRVGRAIADHAIAQDLGYPPLSSLATCIEADKKTYYALLERSQRAGLQIDDWLTWFVATVLKAQ
;
A
#
# COMPACT_ATOMS: atom_id res chain seq x y z
N MET A 1 6.78 -24.73 2.83
CA MET A 1 6.34 -24.35 1.47
C MET A 1 5.69 -22.98 1.57
N TRP A 2 6.13 -22.03 0.75
CA TRP A 2 5.60 -20.68 0.71
C TRP A 2 4.40 -20.58 -0.24
N ILE A 3 3.57 -19.55 -0.10
CA ILE A 3 2.35 -19.37 -0.89
C ILE A 3 2.60 -19.38 -2.40
N TRP A 4 3.68 -18.72 -2.84
CA TRP A 4 4.05 -18.67 -4.27
C TRP A 4 4.52 -20.01 -4.86
N GLN A 5 4.87 -20.98 -4.02
CA GLN A 5 5.28 -22.34 -4.42
C GLN A 5 4.07 -23.27 -4.61
N ARG A 6 2.85 -22.80 -4.36
CA ARG A 6 1.63 -23.59 -4.54
C ARG A 6 1.29 -23.75 -6.02
N PRO A 7 0.79 -24.92 -6.46
CA PRO A 7 0.46 -25.15 -7.86
C PRO A 7 -0.57 -24.16 -8.41
N ASP A 8 -1.54 -23.77 -7.57
CA ASP A 8 -2.64 -22.89 -7.94
C ASP A 8 -2.31 -21.39 -7.73
N TRP A 9 -1.08 -21.06 -7.36
CA TRP A 9 -0.66 -19.66 -7.20
C TRP A 9 -0.80 -18.88 -8.51
N PRO A 10 -1.37 -17.69 -8.51
CA PRO A 10 -1.94 -16.89 -7.40
C PRO A 10 -3.48 -16.92 -7.33
N THR A 11 -4.11 -18.05 -7.52
CA THR A 11 -5.57 -18.16 -7.48
C THR A 11 -6.07 -18.15 -6.03
N PHE A 12 -6.27 -16.94 -5.48
CA PHE A 12 -6.75 -16.77 -4.12
C PHE A 12 -8.23 -17.14 -3.99
N GLY A 13 -8.53 -17.96 -2.96
CA GLY A 13 -9.89 -18.33 -2.56
C GLY A 13 -10.31 -17.59 -1.28
N PHE A 14 -11.57 -17.22 -1.18
CA PHE A 14 -12.19 -16.67 0.03
C PHE A 14 -13.71 -16.79 -0.04
N ASP A 15 -14.36 -16.80 1.12
CA ASP A 15 -15.81 -16.79 1.23
C ASP A 15 -16.34 -15.34 1.29
N ALA A 16 -16.78 -14.83 0.14
CA ALA A 16 -17.31 -13.48 0.03
C ALA A 16 -18.57 -13.25 0.90
N SER A 17 -19.32 -14.30 1.24
CA SER A 17 -20.53 -14.18 2.07
C SER A 17 -20.20 -13.72 3.49
N ARG A 18 -19.07 -14.13 4.04
CA ARG A 18 -18.59 -13.71 5.36
C ARG A 18 -18.26 -12.23 5.44
N LEU A 19 -17.92 -11.62 4.32
CA LEU A 19 -17.48 -10.23 4.22
C LEU A 19 -18.58 -9.28 3.72
N ALA A 20 -19.72 -9.82 3.29
CA ALA A 20 -20.78 -9.03 2.65
C ALA A 20 -21.30 -7.89 3.53
N SER A 21 -21.54 -8.14 4.82
CA SER A 21 -21.99 -7.09 5.77
C SER A 21 -20.96 -5.99 5.95
N ALA A 22 -19.68 -6.36 6.13
CA ALA A 22 -18.59 -5.39 6.30
C ALA A 22 -18.36 -4.55 5.04
N VAL A 23 -18.48 -5.15 3.85
CA VAL A 23 -18.40 -4.44 2.57
C VAL A 23 -19.58 -3.48 2.38
N ALA A 24 -20.79 -3.87 2.77
CA ALA A 24 -21.95 -2.97 2.73
C ALA A 24 -21.76 -1.78 3.69
N GLU A 25 -21.28 -2.04 4.89
CA GLU A 25 -20.96 -0.98 5.88
C GLU A 25 -19.88 -0.02 5.37
N TYR A 26 -18.82 -0.54 4.72
CA TYR A 26 -17.77 0.29 4.09
C TYR A 26 -18.38 1.30 3.11
N ARG A 27 -19.28 0.88 2.23
CA ARG A 27 -19.92 1.76 1.25
C ARG A 27 -20.76 2.84 1.93
N CYS A 28 -21.57 2.47 2.91
CA CYS A 28 -22.37 3.43 3.67
C CYS A 28 -21.52 4.48 4.38
N ARG A 29 -20.41 4.06 5.00
CA ARG A 29 -19.49 4.98 5.68
C ARG A 29 -18.75 5.89 4.70
N ALA A 30 -18.29 5.35 3.56
CA ALA A 30 -17.64 6.14 2.52
C ALA A 30 -18.56 7.24 1.97
N GLU A 31 -19.83 6.92 1.68
CA GLU A 31 -20.83 7.89 1.24
C GLU A 31 -21.10 8.96 2.32
N ALA A 32 -21.22 8.56 3.58
CA ALA A 32 -21.42 9.47 4.70
C ALA A 32 -20.24 10.44 4.87
N LEU A 33 -18.99 9.94 4.77
CA LEU A 33 -17.77 10.76 4.82
C LEU A 33 -17.70 11.73 3.64
N ALA A 34 -17.94 11.26 2.41
CA ALA A 34 -17.97 12.13 1.23
C ALA A 34 -19.02 13.23 1.36
N GLY A 35 -20.21 12.89 1.85
CA GLY A 35 -21.27 13.85 2.15
C GLY A 35 -20.89 14.84 3.26
N ALA A 36 -20.16 14.44 4.28
CA ALA A 36 -19.66 15.34 5.32
C ALA A 36 -18.62 16.32 4.77
N VAL A 37 -17.61 15.81 4.05
CA VAL A 37 -16.53 16.62 3.47
C VAL A 37 -17.07 17.59 2.41
N SER A 38 -18.07 17.21 1.62
CA SER A 38 -18.68 18.09 0.60
C SER A 38 -19.32 19.34 1.19
N ARG A 39 -19.74 19.31 2.47
CA ARG A 39 -20.34 20.45 3.18
C ARG A 39 -19.33 21.41 3.82
N LEU A 40 -18.05 21.02 3.87
CA LEU A 40 -17.00 21.89 4.40
C LEU A 40 -16.73 23.06 3.42
N ALA A 41 -16.25 24.18 3.96
CA ALA A 41 -15.68 25.23 3.14
C ALA A 41 -14.46 24.74 2.35
N VAL A 42 -14.12 25.41 1.26
CA VAL A 42 -13.03 24.98 0.36
C VAL A 42 -11.70 24.86 1.12
N ASP A 43 -11.38 25.85 1.93
CA ASP A 43 -10.14 25.87 2.71
C ASP A 43 -10.08 24.74 3.75
N ASP A 44 -11.21 24.48 4.44
CA ASP A 44 -11.31 23.37 5.41
C ASP A 44 -11.16 22.01 4.74
N ARG A 45 -11.65 21.84 3.49
CA ARG A 45 -11.46 20.61 2.72
C ARG A 45 -9.98 20.37 2.39
N TRP A 46 -9.25 21.43 2.01
CA TRP A 46 -7.83 21.33 1.74
C TRP A 46 -7.02 20.99 3.01
N GLU A 47 -7.34 21.64 4.13
CA GLU A 47 -6.67 21.34 5.40
C GLU A 47 -6.96 19.90 5.88
N ALA A 48 -8.21 19.43 5.77
CA ALA A 48 -8.57 18.05 6.07
C ALA A 48 -7.82 17.04 5.17
N LEU A 49 -7.71 17.31 3.87
CA LEU A 49 -6.94 16.48 2.95
C LEU A 49 -5.46 16.45 3.32
N VAL A 50 -4.86 17.60 3.61
CA VAL A 50 -3.46 17.68 4.05
C VAL A 50 -3.25 16.85 5.32
N ASP A 51 -4.14 16.97 6.31
CA ASP A 51 -4.02 16.20 7.56
C ASP A 51 -4.12 14.69 7.36
N LEU A 52 -4.99 14.24 6.46
CA LEU A 52 -5.11 12.83 6.09
C LEU A 52 -3.83 12.31 5.42
N LEU A 53 -3.33 13.03 4.39
CA LEU A 53 -2.10 12.65 3.70
C LEU A 53 -0.89 12.65 4.64
N VAL A 54 -0.78 13.63 5.55
CA VAL A 54 0.25 13.68 6.59
C VAL A 54 0.17 12.48 7.52
N SER A 55 -1.05 12.12 7.94
CA SER A 55 -1.25 10.98 8.84
C SER A 55 -0.86 9.67 8.15
N GLU A 56 -1.29 9.46 6.91
CA GLU A 56 -0.94 8.28 6.12
C GLU A 56 0.57 8.18 5.90
N ALA A 57 1.23 9.28 5.50
CA ALA A 57 2.67 9.35 5.28
C ALA A 57 3.48 8.98 6.54
N ILE A 58 3.13 9.57 7.68
CA ILE A 58 3.83 9.33 8.95
C ILE A 58 3.62 7.89 9.40
N LYS A 59 2.39 7.40 9.34
CA LYS A 59 2.04 6.07 9.85
C LYS A 59 2.58 4.96 8.97
N THR A 60 2.54 5.11 7.65
CA THR A 60 3.14 4.13 6.75
C THR A 60 4.67 4.04 6.93
N SER A 61 5.34 5.16 7.24
CA SER A 61 6.77 5.18 7.56
C SER A 61 7.04 4.57 8.95
N ALA A 62 6.20 4.83 9.95
CA ALA A 62 6.33 4.27 11.31
C ALA A 62 6.15 2.74 11.33
N ILE A 63 5.33 2.18 10.43
CA ILE A 63 5.22 0.74 10.23
C ILE A 63 6.58 0.14 9.87
N GLU A 64 7.39 0.82 9.05
CA GLU A 64 8.74 0.40 8.67
C GLU A 64 9.82 0.84 9.69
N GLY A 65 9.42 1.42 10.81
CA GLY A 65 10.36 1.87 11.87
C GLY A 65 10.97 3.25 11.64
N GLU A 66 10.53 3.98 10.61
CA GLU A 66 10.99 5.34 10.34
C GLU A 66 10.16 6.36 11.11
N GLN A 67 10.85 7.23 11.86
CA GLN A 67 10.23 8.39 12.53
C GLN A 67 10.46 9.63 11.68
N LEU A 68 9.38 10.29 11.29
CA LEU A 68 9.43 11.50 10.47
C LEU A 68 8.85 12.68 11.24
N ASP A 69 9.43 13.87 11.01
CA ASP A 69 8.88 15.11 11.55
C ASP A 69 7.58 15.49 10.82
N ARG A 70 6.51 15.69 11.59
CA ARG A 70 5.18 16.00 11.06
C ARG A 70 5.16 17.31 10.28
N ALA A 71 5.88 18.34 10.74
CA ALA A 71 5.91 19.64 10.08
C ALA A 71 6.61 19.54 8.72
N SER A 72 7.69 18.78 8.63
CA SER A 72 8.43 18.51 7.40
C SER A 72 7.56 17.80 6.36
N VAL A 73 6.85 16.74 6.76
CA VAL A 73 5.91 16.00 5.86
C VAL A 73 4.79 16.92 5.40
N ARG A 74 4.19 17.71 6.32
CA ARG A 74 3.10 18.65 6.00
C ARG A 74 3.55 19.73 5.01
N SER A 75 4.74 20.29 5.20
CA SER A 75 5.32 21.29 4.29
C SER A 75 5.45 20.74 2.87
N SER A 76 6.03 19.56 2.71
CA SER A 76 6.17 18.91 1.40
C SER A 76 4.83 18.56 0.76
N ILE A 77 3.87 18.04 1.52
CA ILE A 77 2.53 17.75 0.99
C ILE A 77 1.87 19.03 0.46
N LYS A 78 1.87 20.13 1.25
CA LYS A 78 1.31 21.42 0.80
C LYS A 78 1.97 21.93 -0.47
N ALA A 79 3.28 21.79 -0.60
CA ALA A 79 4.02 22.18 -1.80
C ALA A 79 3.66 21.32 -3.02
N TYR A 80 3.56 20.01 -2.86
CA TYR A 80 3.21 19.09 -3.97
C TYR A 80 1.78 19.30 -4.47
N ILE A 81 0.82 19.60 -3.60
CA ILE A 81 -0.57 19.90 -4.02
C ILE A 81 -0.78 21.36 -4.42
N GLY A 82 0.27 22.18 -4.44
CA GLY A 82 0.21 23.57 -4.93
C GLY A 82 -0.34 24.60 -3.95
N LEU A 83 -0.49 24.27 -2.66
CA LEU A 83 -0.93 25.21 -1.62
C LEU A 83 0.18 26.14 -1.12
N THR A 84 1.44 25.75 -1.30
CA THR A 84 2.62 26.56 -0.99
C THR A 84 3.65 26.46 -2.11
N PRO A 85 4.60 27.43 -2.19
CA PRO A 85 5.68 27.36 -3.18
C PRO A 85 6.58 26.11 -2.99
N LYS A 86 7.19 25.65 -4.09
CA LYS A 86 8.08 24.46 -4.06
C LYS A 86 9.36 24.61 -3.24
N ASP A 87 9.80 25.83 -2.96
CA ASP A 87 10.94 26.12 -2.08
C ASP A 87 10.64 25.82 -0.60
N THR A 88 9.38 25.53 -0.27
CA THR A 88 8.96 25.06 1.06
C THR A 88 9.04 23.55 1.25
N LEU A 89 9.52 22.78 0.25
CA LEU A 89 9.75 21.33 0.39
C LEU A 89 10.70 21.04 1.55
N SER A 90 10.45 19.94 2.23
CA SER A 90 11.33 19.50 3.32
C SER A 90 12.74 19.20 2.81
N ARG A 91 13.75 19.55 3.63
CA ARG A 91 15.13 19.14 3.41
C ARG A 91 15.42 17.70 3.86
N ASP A 92 14.52 17.08 4.62
CA ASP A 92 14.62 15.64 4.92
C ASP A 92 14.09 14.85 3.69
N PRO A 93 14.96 14.16 2.94
CA PRO A 93 14.56 13.46 1.72
C PRO A 93 13.58 12.32 1.98
N ARG A 94 13.49 11.81 3.23
CA ARG A 94 12.49 10.79 3.61
C ARG A 94 11.11 11.40 3.74
N ALA A 95 11.03 12.56 4.43
CA ALA A 95 9.77 13.29 4.58
C ALA A 95 9.26 13.81 3.23
N ASP A 96 10.18 14.30 2.39
CA ASP A 96 9.84 14.76 1.05
C ASP A 96 9.38 13.60 0.14
N GLY A 97 10.12 12.51 0.13
CA GLY A 97 9.81 11.35 -0.71
C GLY A 97 8.49 10.68 -0.36
N ILE A 98 8.18 10.50 0.95
CA ILE A 98 6.88 9.93 1.34
C ILE A 98 5.72 10.87 1.03
N ALA A 99 5.91 12.18 1.16
CA ALA A 99 4.92 13.18 0.75
C ALA A 99 4.64 13.11 -0.75
N ALA A 100 5.70 12.99 -1.57
CA ALA A 100 5.59 12.80 -3.01
C ALA A 100 4.80 11.53 -3.36
N LEU A 101 5.05 10.40 -2.65
CA LEU A 101 4.30 9.16 -2.83
C LEU A 101 2.82 9.37 -2.55
N MET A 102 2.44 9.97 -1.42
CA MET A 102 1.03 10.18 -1.06
C MET A 102 0.29 10.99 -2.13
N VAL A 103 0.91 12.07 -2.61
CA VAL A 103 0.32 12.90 -3.67
C VAL A 103 0.28 12.15 -5.00
N SER A 104 1.33 11.40 -5.36
CA SER A 104 1.37 10.62 -6.59
C SER A 104 0.30 9.53 -6.64
N VAL A 105 0.03 8.83 -5.54
CA VAL A 105 -1.06 7.84 -5.46
C VAL A 105 -2.40 8.49 -5.78
N ARG A 106 -2.67 9.64 -5.17
CA ARG A 106 -3.88 10.41 -5.38
C ARG A 106 -4.05 10.87 -6.84
N ASP A 107 -2.97 11.42 -7.42
CA ASP A 107 -3.03 12.02 -8.75
C ASP A 107 -3.08 10.96 -9.87
N ASN A 108 -2.75 9.71 -9.57
CA ASN A 108 -2.75 8.61 -10.53
C ASN A 108 -3.93 7.63 -10.36
N VAL A 109 -4.99 7.96 -9.62
CA VAL A 109 -6.14 7.07 -9.35
C VAL A 109 -6.73 6.49 -10.63
N ALA A 110 -6.90 7.30 -11.67
CA ALA A 110 -7.46 6.87 -12.94
C ALA A 110 -6.44 6.17 -13.87
N ARG A 111 -5.17 6.12 -13.48
CA ARG A 111 -4.12 5.52 -14.30
C ARG A 111 -3.99 4.03 -13.98
N PRO A 112 -3.93 3.14 -15.01
CA PRO A 112 -3.55 1.75 -14.79
C PRO A 112 -2.18 1.64 -14.13
N LEU A 113 -2.00 0.68 -13.21
CA LEU A 113 -0.69 0.39 -12.65
C LEU A 113 0.20 -0.26 -13.69
N ASP A 114 1.44 0.21 -13.75
CA ASP A 114 2.51 -0.39 -14.54
C ASP A 114 3.82 -0.46 -13.73
N ALA A 115 4.79 -1.20 -14.23
CA ALA A 115 6.09 -1.35 -13.57
C ALA A 115 6.83 -0.01 -13.42
N ALA A 116 6.65 0.92 -14.37
CA ALA A 116 7.29 2.23 -14.34
C ALA A 116 6.71 3.10 -13.21
N LEU A 117 5.39 3.09 -13.00
CA LEU A 117 4.75 3.82 -11.90
C LEU A 117 5.15 3.24 -10.55
N LEU A 118 5.16 1.90 -10.41
CA LEU A 118 5.61 1.25 -9.18
C LEU A 118 7.10 1.52 -8.90
N GLY A 119 7.94 1.52 -9.93
CA GLY A 119 9.35 1.93 -9.82
C GLY A 119 9.49 3.38 -9.36
N THR A 120 8.68 4.29 -9.91
CA THR A 120 8.63 5.69 -9.47
C THR A 120 8.25 5.80 -8.00
N TRP A 121 7.20 5.08 -7.56
CA TRP A 121 6.78 5.07 -6.15
C TRP A 121 7.87 4.52 -5.22
N GLN A 122 8.58 3.49 -5.67
CA GLN A 122 9.70 2.94 -4.89
C GLN A 122 10.85 3.95 -4.77
N THR A 123 11.20 4.68 -5.84
CA THR A 123 12.26 5.71 -5.75
C THR A 123 11.90 6.85 -4.81
N MET A 124 10.61 7.18 -4.66
CA MET A 124 10.15 8.21 -3.73
C MET A 124 10.39 7.81 -2.27
N VAL A 125 10.25 6.53 -1.93
CA VAL A 125 10.38 6.06 -0.54
C VAL A 125 11.79 5.59 -0.17
N ILE A 126 12.66 5.39 -1.15
CA ILE A 126 14.06 5.04 -0.92
C ILE A 126 14.94 6.23 -1.25
N PRO A 127 15.40 6.99 -0.24
CA PRO A 127 16.27 8.13 -0.49
C PRO A 127 17.60 7.68 -1.11
N GLU A 128 18.12 8.52 -2.00
CA GLU A 128 19.42 8.29 -2.60
C GLU A 128 20.52 8.37 -1.52
N ARG A 129 21.31 7.30 -1.40
CA ARG A 129 22.44 7.24 -0.46
C ARG A 129 23.70 6.85 -1.23
N PRO A 130 24.78 7.66 -1.13
CA PRO A 130 26.03 7.37 -1.85
C PRO A 130 26.68 6.03 -1.49
N SER A 131 26.34 5.46 -0.33
CA SER A 131 26.98 4.25 0.22
C SER A 131 26.20 2.95 0.01
N HIS A 132 25.03 2.98 -0.64
CA HIS A 132 24.21 1.79 -0.82
C HIS A 132 24.05 1.45 -2.30
N ALA A 133 24.50 0.26 -2.67
CA ALA A 133 24.36 -0.32 -4.02
C ALA A 133 22.92 -0.80 -4.33
N LEU A 134 21.89 -0.29 -3.62
CA LEU A 134 20.50 -0.65 -3.91
C LEU A 134 20.07 0.02 -5.21
N GLU A 135 19.69 -0.79 -6.17
CA GLU A 135 19.05 -0.30 -7.40
C GLU A 135 17.66 0.25 -7.05
N ARG A 136 17.38 1.47 -7.49
CA ARG A 136 16.11 2.17 -7.25
C ARG A 136 15.24 2.15 -8.49
N GLY A 137 13.93 2.00 -8.28
CA GLY A 137 12.94 2.07 -9.37
C GLY A 137 12.91 0.84 -10.27
N VAL A 138 13.65 -0.20 -9.96
CA VAL A 138 13.71 -1.45 -10.72
C VAL A 138 13.46 -2.66 -9.83
N PHE A 139 12.94 -3.71 -10.41
CA PHE A 139 12.78 -4.97 -9.67
C PHE A 139 14.13 -5.57 -9.32
N ARG A 140 14.19 -6.18 -8.13
CA ARG A 140 15.40 -6.83 -7.61
C ARG A 140 15.95 -7.87 -8.58
N ARG A 141 17.27 -8.03 -8.55
CA ARG A 141 18.06 -8.91 -9.41
C ARG A 141 19.01 -9.73 -8.54
N GLY A 142 19.70 -10.69 -9.19
CA GLY A 142 20.69 -11.54 -8.53
C GLY A 142 20.11 -12.87 -8.07
N ASP A 143 21.00 -13.74 -7.56
CA ASP A 143 20.67 -15.13 -7.23
C ASP A 143 20.44 -15.34 -5.74
N ALA A 144 20.71 -14.33 -4.91
CA ALA A 144 20.49 -14.43 -3.47
C ALA A 144 18.99 -14.52 -3.14
N PRO A 145 18.59 -15.42 -2.23
CA PRO A 145 17.20 -15.48 -1.77
C PRO A 145 16.79 -14.18 -1.11
N MET A 146 15.59 -13.68 -1.47
CA MET A 146 14.98 -12.56 -0.77
C MET A 146 14.27 -13.06 0.48
N LEU A 147 14.86 -12.82 1.63
CA LEU A 147 14.36 -13.28 2.93
C LEU A 147 13.86 -12.09 3.76
N ILE A 148 12.64 -12.18 4.24
CA ILE A 148 12.11 -11.28 5.26
C ILE A 148 12.47 -11.87 6.62
N VAL A 149 13.34 -11.19 7.34
CA VAL A 149 13.92 -11.70 8.59
C VAL A 149 13.75 -10.72 9.74
N SER A 150 13.77 -11.24 10.96
CA SER A 150 13.94 -10.46 12.20
C SER A 150 14.99 -11.08 13.10
N GLY A 151 15.52 -10.29 14.05
CA GLY A 151 16.55 -10.72 14.98
C GLY A 151 17.94 -10.24 14.58
N TYR A 152 18.95 -10.55 15.43
CA TYR A 152 20.33 -10.16 15.21
C TYR A 152 21.01 -11.05 14.20
N ILE A 153 22.04 -10.52 13.51
CA ILE A 153 22.89 -11.28 12.60
C ILE A 153 23.39 -12.56 13.28
N GLY A 154 23.18 -13.72 12.62
CA GLY A 154 23.52 -15.04 13.15
C GLY A 154 22.45 -15.71 14.04
N LYS A 155 21.36 -15.00 14.39
CA LYS A 155 20.16 -15.54 15.08
C LYS A 155 18.88 -15.02 14.44
N GLN A 156 18.88 -14.92 13.13
CA GLN A 156 17.74 -14.43 12.37
C GLN A 156 16.63 -15.48 12.29
N ARG A 157 15.38 -15.03 12.52
CA ARG A 157 14.19 -15.81 12.20
C ARG A 157 13.72 -15.41 10.81
N VAL A 158 13.61 -16.39 9.92
CA VAL A 158 13.02 -16.18 8.58
C VAL A 158 11.49 -16.23 8.71
N HIS A 159 10.85 -15.11 8.41
CA HIS A 159 9.39 -14.99 8.37
C HIS A 159 8.83 -15.41 7.03
N TYR A 160 9.50 -15.01 5.95
CA TYR A 160 9.09 -15.28 4.59
C TYR A 160 10.28 -15.36 3.65
N GLU A 161 10.16 -16.17 2.59
CA GLU A 161 11.05 -16.21 1.45
C GLU A 161 10.25 -15.93 0.19
N ALA A 162 10.59 -14.86 -0.48
CA ALA A 162 9.94 -14.42 -1.71
C ALA A 162 10.40 -15.25 -2.93
N PRO A 163 9.68 -15.22 -4.07
CA PRO A 163 10.10 -15.87 -5.30
C PRO A 163 11.53 -15.47 -5.71
N PRO A 164 12.28 -16.33 -6.40
CA PRO A 164 13.58 -15.96 -6.97
C PRO A 164 13.48 -14.71 -7.83
N SER A 165 14.53 -13.89 -7.83
CA SER A 165 14.55 -12.62 -8.60
C SER A 165 14.27 -12.83 -10.09
N SER A 166 14.70 -13.97 -10.65
CA SER A 166 14.44 -14.35 -12.04
C SER A 166 12.94 -14.51 -12.37
N GLN A 167 12.09 -14.79 -11.39
CA GLN A 167 10.64 -14.96 -11.55
C GLN A 167 9.89 -13.64 -11.34
N VAL A 168 10.48 -12.65 -10.68
CA VAL A 168 9.81 -11.38 -10.33
C VAL A 168 9.18 -10.68 -11.54
N PRO A 169 9.83 -10.55 -12.70
CA PRO A 169 9.21 -9.89 -13.85
C PRO A 169 7.92 -10.58 -14.30
N GLN A 170 7.89 -11.92 -14.32
CA GLN A 170 6.71 -12.68 -14.70
C GLN A 170 5.60 -12.57 -13.65
N GLU A 171 5.94 -12.68 -12.37
CA GLU A 171 4.98 -12.54 -11.27
C GLU A 171 4.36 -11.13 -11.24
N MET A 172 5.16 -10.09 -11.45
CA MET A 172 4.67 -8.72 -11.53
C MET A 172 3.80 -8.50 -12.77
N ALA A 173 4.12 -9.11 -13.91
CA ALA A 173 3.26 -9.04 -15.10
C ALA A 173 1.87 -9.66 -14.83
N ARG A 174 1.81 -10.82 -14.14
CA ARG A 174 0.55 -11.46 -13.73
C ARG A 174 -0.24 -10.60 -12.74
N PHE A 175 0.44 -10.04 -11.74
CA PHE A 175 -0.16 -9.14 -10.76
C PHE A 175 -0.76 -7.90 -11.42
N LEU A 176 -0.01 -7.21 -12.27
CA LEU A 176 -0.45 -6.00 -12.95
C LEU A 176 -1.60 -6.28 -13.93
N ALA A 177 -1.57 -7.41 -14.64
CA ALA A 177 -2.67 -7.82 -15.50
C ALA A 177 -3.96 -8.03 -14.70
N TRP A 178 -3.91 -8.75 -13.57
CA TRP A 178 -5.06 -8.93 -12.69
C TRP A 178 -5.53 -7.60 -12.09
N TYR A 179 -4.61 -6.78 -11.58
CA TYR A 179 -4.93 -5.52 -10.93
C TYR A 179 -5.69 -4.59 -11.89
N ASN A 180 -5.20 -4.45 -13.12
CA ASN A 180 -5.83 -3.58 -14.12
C ASN A 180 -7.13 -4.19 -14.67
N ALA A 181 -7.21 -5.51 -14.86
CA ALA A 181 -8.44 -6.16 -15.29
C ALA A 181 -9.57 -6.11 -14.25
N THR A 182 -9.23 -5.92 -12.98
CA THR A 182 -10.20 -5.77 -11.86
C THR A 182 -10.52 -4.31 -11.52
N ASP A 183 -10.04 -3.35 -12.31
CA ASP A 183 -10.37 -1.95 -12.12
C ASP A 183 -11.90 -1.76 -12.21
N PRO A 184 -12.54 -1.17 -11.18
CA PRO A 184 -13.98 -0.96 -11.15
C PRO A 184 -14.50 -0.04 -12.27
N ALA A 185 -13.65 0.80 -12.87
CA ALA A 185 -14.03 1.66 -13.98
C ALA A 185 -14.32 0.87 -15.28
N ILE A 186 -13.72 -0.31 -15.44
CA ILE A 186 -13.84 -1.12 -16.66
C ILE A 186 -14.46 -2.50 -16.43
N ASN A 187 -14.43 -3.01 -15.21
CA ASN A 187 -14.97 -4.32 -14.86
C ASN A 187 -16.48 -4.23 -14.57
N LYS A 188 -17.29 -5.04 -15.26
CA LYS A 188 -18.75 -5.06 -15.08
C LYS A 188 -19.19 -5.64 -13.72
N ASN A 189 -18.35 -6.48 -13.12
CA ASN A 189 -18.58 -7.09 -11.80
C ASN A 189 -17.35 -6.86 -10.93
N PRO A 190 -17.08 -5.61 -10.51
CA PRO A 190 -15.87 -5.29 -9.77
C PRO A 190 -15.88 -5.95 -8.39
N LEU A 191 -14.70 -6.37 -7.95
CA LEU A 191 -14.49 -6.69 -6.55
C LEU A 191 -14.69 -5.42 -5.72
N PRO A 192 -15.36 -5.50 -4.56
CA PRO A 192 -15.42 -4.38 -3.62
C PRO A 192 -14.01 -3.87 -3.26
N GLY A 193 -13.85 -2.54 -3.16
CA GLY A 193 -12.57 -1.90 -2.94
C GLY A 193 -11.72 -2.50 -1.83
N PRO A 194 -12.26 -2.73 -0.61
CA PRO A 194 -11.49 -3.33 0.47
C PRO A 194 -11.01 -4.76 0.18
N LEU A 195 -11.79 -5.55 -0.55
CA LEU A 195 -11.38 -6.91 -0.94
C LEU A 195 -10.27 -6.86 -1.99
N ARG A 196 -10.45 -6.05 -3.03
CA ARG A 196 -9.44 -5.85 -4.07
C ARG A 196 -8.14 -5.32 -3.50
N ALA A 197 -8.21 -4.33 -2.60
CA ALA A 197 -7.06 -3.76 -1.92
C ALA A 197 -6.33 -4.80 -1.06
N GLY A 198 -7.06 -5.60 -0.28
CA GLY A 198 -6.49 -6.66 0.56
C GLY A 198 -5.80 -7.76 -0.24
N ILE A 199 -6.40 -8.19 -1.36
CA ILE A 199 -5.78 -9.16 -2.28
C ILE A 199 -4.53 -8.56 -2.92
N ALA A 200 -4.63 -7.35 -3.45
CA ALA A 200 -3.51 -6.67 -4.10
C ALA A 200 -2.32 -6.50 -3.15
N HIS A 201 -2.58 -6.09 -1.91
CA HIS A 201 -1.56 -5.91 -0.90
C HIS A 201 -0.86 -7.23 -0.55
N LEU A 202 -1.62 -8.29 -0.24
CA LEU A 202 -1.04 -9.60 0.08
C LEU A 202 -0.24 -10.17 -1.10
N TRP A 203 -0.75 -10.03 -2.32
CA TRP A 203 -0.06 -10.54 -3.51
C TRP A 203 1.24 -9.81 -3.77
N PHE A 204 1.20 -8.47 -3.75
CA PHE A 204 2.40 -7.66 -3.92
C PHE A 204 3.47 -7.94 -2.85
N GLU A 205 3.07 -8.00 -1.57
CA GLU A 205 3.97 -8.36 -0.45
C GLU A 205 4.51 -9.79 -0.58
N SER A 206 3.76 -10.69 -1.24
CA SER A 206 4.24 -12.06 -1.48
C SER A 206 5.21 -12.15 -2.65
N ILE A 207 5.10 -11.30 -3.67
CA ILE A 207 6.12 -11.19 -4.72
C ILE A 207 7.38 -10.50 -4.19
N HIS A 208 7.20 -9.46 -3.38
CA HIS A 208 8.27 -8.66 -2.79
C HIS A 208 9.29 -8.17 -3.83
N PRO A 209 8.84 -7.37 -4.83
CA PRO A 209 9.59 -7.20 -6.07
C PRO A 209 10.81 -6.29 -5.98
N PHE A 210 10.95 -5.48 -4.94
CA PHE A 210 12.06 -4.55 -4.75
C PHE A 210 13.01 -5.02 -3.66
N ASP A 211 14.24 -4.52 -3.67
CA ASP A 211 15.21 -4.80 -2.60
C ASP A 211 14.80 -4.15 -1.27
N ASP A 212 14.13 -2.99 -1.32
CA ASP A 212 13.58 -2.27 -0.17
C ASP A 212 12.38 -1.42 -0.59
N GLY A 213 11.54 -1.02 0.38
CA GLY A 213 10.39 -0.16 0.17
C GLY A 213 9.10 -0.88 -0.19
N ASN A 214 9.09 -2.22 -0.25
CA ASN A 214 7.89 -2.99 -0.62
C ASN A 214 6.69 -2.68 0.27
N GLY A 215 6.85 -2.62 1.58
CA GLY A 215 5.75 -2.33 2.50
C GLY A 215 5.06 -0.99 2.23
N ARG A 216 5.83 0.09 2.00
CA ARG A 216 5.28 1.42 1.69
C ARG A 216 4.58 1.43 0.32
N VAL A 217 5.19 0.80 -0.69
CA VAL A 217 4.57 0.67 -2.03
C VAL A 217 3.33 -0.24 -1.98
N GLY A 218 3.36 -1.35 -1.24
CA GLY A 218 2.22 -2.26 -1.09
C GLY A 218 1.01 -1.58 -0.44
N ARG A 219 1.22 -0.73 0.58
CA ARG A 219 0.14 0.08 1.18
C ARG A 219 -0.35 1.17 0.23
N ALA A 220 0.55 1.78 -0.55
CA ALA A 220 0.17 2.73 -1.60
C ALA A 220 -0.70 2.07 -2.69
N ILE A 221 -0.42 0.82 -3.08
CA ILE A 221 -1.26 0.02 -3.98
C ILE A 221 -2.65 -0.23 -3.36
N ALA A 222 -2.71 -0.52 -2.07
CA ALA A 222 -3.99 -0.71 -1.37
C ALA A 222 -4.82 0.57 -1.35
N ASP A 223 -4.23 1.72 -1.04
CA ASP A 223 -4.89 3.03 -1.08
C ASP A 223 -5.35 3.38 -2.50
N HIS A 224 -4.53 3.11 -3.51
CA HIS A 224 -4.91 3.29 -4.91
C HIS A 224 -6.10 2.42 -5.30
N ALA A 225 -6.16 1.16 -4.86
CA ALA A 225 -7.29 0.28 -5.13
C ALA A 225 -8.60 0.76 -4.48
N ILE A 226 -8.51 1.27 -3.24
CA ILE A 226 -9.64 1.88 -2.53
C ILE A 226 -10.09 3.16 -3.25
N ALA A 227 -9.14 4.01 -3.67
CA ALA A 227 -9.44 5.23 -4.40
C ALA A 227 -10.15 4.97 -5.73
N GLN A 228 -9.74 3.94 -6.47
CA GLN A 228 -10.41 3.53 -7.71
C GLN A 228 -11.86 3.05 -7.46
N ASP A 229 -12.10 2.30 -6.37
CA ASP A 229 -13.46 1.85 -6.01
C ASP A 229 -14.38 3.02 -5.63
N LEU A 230 -13.83 4.01 -4.92
CA LEU A 230 -14.57 5.20 -4.51
C LEU A 230 -14.76 6.22 -5.64
N GLY A 231 -13.87 6.24 -6.64
CA GLY A 231 -13.79 7.27 -7.67
C GLY A 231 -13.18 8.60 -7.17
N TYR A 232 -12.65 8.60 -5.94
CA TYR A 232 -11.96 9.75 -5.32
C TYR A 232 -10.93 9.23 -4.29
N PRO A 233 -9.92 10.06 -3.91
CA PRO A 233 -8.95 9.66 -2.89
C PRO A 233 -9.63 9.34 -1.56
N PRO A 234 -9.19 8.28 -0.83
CA PRO A 234 -9.76 7.91 0.46
C PRO A 234 -9.77 9.09 1.43
N LEU A 235 -10.84 9.22 2.19
CA LEU A 235 -11.02 10.24 3.24
C LEU A 235 -10.69 9.67 4.63
N SER A 236 -9.80 8.71 4.66
CA SER A 236 -9.37 7.99 5.87
C SER A 236 -7.91 7.56 5.74
N SER A 237 -7.26 7.24 6.86
CA SER A 237 -5.87 6.78 6.87
C SER A 237 -5.80 5.30 7.24
N LEU A 238 -5.57 4.45 6.24
CA LEU A 238 -5.41 3.00 6.41
C LEU A 238 -4.17 2.68 7.25
N ALA A 239 -3.03 3.35 6.97
CA ALA A 239 -1.79 3.11 7.70
C ALA A 239 -1.90 3.46 9.19
N THR A 240 -2.76 4.41 9.59
CA THR A 240 -3.03 4.69 10.99
C THR A 240 -3.60 3.48 11.72
N CYS A 241 -4.53 2.77 11.13
CA CYS A 241 -5.13 1.58 11.73
C CYS A 241 -4.21 0.36 11.66
N ILE A 242 -3.44 0.20 10.59
CA ILE A 242 -2.41 -0.84 10.48
C ILE A 242 -1.31 -0.64 11.53
N GLU A 243 -0.82 0.59 11.71
CA GLU A 243 0.24 0.89 12.68
C GLU A 243 -0.22 0.62 14.12
N ALA A 244 -1.46 0.98 14.45
CA ALA A 244 -2.04 0.71 15.77
C ALA A 244 -2.17 -0.79 16.09
N ASP A 245 -2.23 -1.66 15.08
CA ASP A 245 -2.29 -3.13 15.22
C ASP A 245 -1.20 -3.82 14.40
N LYS A 246 -0.03 -3.20 14.33
CA LYS A 246 1.14 -3.65 13.56
C LYS A 246 1.52 -5.10 13.83
N LYS A 247 1.38 -5.55 15.08
CA LYS A 247 1.69 -6.94 15.47
C LYS A 247 0.77 -7.94 14.78
N THR A 248 -0.53 -7.70 14.78
CA THR A 248 -1.52 -8.55 14.09
C THR A 248 -1.32 -8.50 12.58
N TYR A 249 -1.05 -7.33 12.02
CA TYR A 249 -0.75 -7.15 10.60
C TYR A 249 0.37 -8.07 10.12
N TYR A 250 1.53 -8.02 10.75
CA TYR A 250 2.65 -8.87 10.34
C TYR A 250 2.41 -10.36 10.62
N ALA A 251 1.71 -10.69 11.72
CA ALA A 251 1.39 -12.08 12.03
C ALA A 251 0.45 -12.70 10.99
N LEU A 252 -0.56 -11.95 10.54
CA LEU A 252 -1.49 -12.40 9.50
C LEU A 252 -0.83 -12.45 8.12
N LEU A 253 0.03 -11.49 7.80
CA LEU A 253 0.79 -11.50 6.56
C LEU A 253 1.70 -12.75 6.50
N GLU A 254 2.52 -12.99 7.54
CA GLU A 254 3.39 -14.19 7.66
C GLU A 254 2.55 -15.47 7.56
N ARG A 255 1.42 -15.53 8.28
CA ARG A 255 0.54 -16.71 8.27
C ARG A 255 -0.04 -16.97 6.89
N SER A 256 -0.53 -15.94 6.19
CA SER A 256 -1.09 -16.07 4.85
C SER A 256 -0.04 -16.49 3.83
N GLN A 257 1.18 -16.00 3.95
CA GLN A 257 2.30 -16.35 3.09
C GLN A 257 2.83 -17.78 3.32
N ARG A 258 2.48 -18.41 4.44
CA ARG A 258 2.84 -19.81 4.78
C ARG A 258 1.69 -20.80 4.58
N ALA A 259 0.44 -20.33 4.61
CA ALA A 259 -0.76 -21.15 4.50
C ALA A 259 -1.03 -21.60 3.05
N GLY A 260 -2.26 -21.95 2.76
CA GLY A 260 -2.77 -22.15 1.40
C GLY A 260 -3.20 -20.85 0.75
N LEU A 261 -3.91 -20.99 -0.37
CA LEU A 261 -4.45 -19.86 -1.12
C LEU A 261 -5.83 -19.40 -0.60
N GLN A 262 -6.34 -20.02 0.47
CA GLN A 262 -7.51 -19.55 1.20
C GLN A 262 -7.10 -18.42 2.14
N ILE A 263 -7.57 -17.19 1.86
CA ILE A 263 -7.11 -15.96 2.51
C ILE A 263 -8.19 -15.27 3.36
N ASP A 264 -9.18 -16.02 3.83
CA ASP A 264 -10.32 -15.52 4.61
C ASP A 264 -9.90 -14.70 5.85
N ASP A 265 -8.96 -15.24 6.64
CA ASP A 265 -8.51 -14.56 7.87
C ASP A 265 -7.83 -13.23 7.56
N TRP A 266 -7.02 -13.19 6.49
CA TRP A 266 -6.38 -11.97 6.02
C TRP A 266 -7.41 -10.94 5.57
N LEU A 267 -8.34 -11.34 4.70
CA LEU A 267 -9.35 -10.42 4.18
C LEU A 267 -10.30 -9.94 5.27
N THR A 268 -10.68 -10.80 6.21
CA THR A 268 -11.53 -10.41 7.35
C THR A 268 -10.86 -9.30 8.16
N TRP A 269 -9.58 -9.48 8.50
CA TRP A 269 -8.83 -8.46 9.22
C TRP A 269 -8.64 -7.19 8.39
N PHE A 270 -8.29 -7.33 7.11
CA PHE A 270 -8.00 -6.18 6.24
C PHE A 270 -9.25 -5.31 6.03
N VAL A 271 -10.39 -5.93 5.72
CA VAL A 271 -11.67 -5.22 5.57
C VAL A 271 -12.09 -4.54 6.87
N ALA A 272 -11.95 -5.22 8.02
CA ALA A 272 -12.22 -4.62 9.33
C ALA A 272 -11.28 -3.42 9.61
N THR A 273 -10.03 -3.47 9.16
CA THR A 273 -9.06 -2.38 9.29
C THR A 273 -9.44 -1.18 8.42
N VAL A 274 -9.90 -1.42 7.18
CA VAL A 274 -10.43 -0.36 6.31
C VAL A 274 -11.66 0.30 6.92
N LEU A 275 -12.60 -0.49 7.47
CA LEU A 275 -13.76 0.04 8.19
C LEU A 275 -13.39 0.87 9.41
N LYS A 276 -12.39 0.43 10.17
CA LYS A 276 -11.91 1.16 11.36
C LYS A 276 -11.24 2.48 10.99
N ALA A 277 -10.66 2.58 9.80
CA ALA A 277 -10.03 3.79 9.30
C ALA A 277 -11.06 4.88 8.94
N GLN A 278 -12.25 4.50 8.48
CA GLN A 278 -13.39 5.38 8.21
C GLN A 278 -14.05 5.88 9.50
#